data_a17555db76aced233196205041b99c2b
#
_entry.id   a17555db76aced233196205041b99c2b
#
_cell.length_a   1.000
_cell.length_b   1.000
_cell.length_c   1.000
_cell.angle_alpha   90.00
_cell.angle_beta   90.00
_cell.angle_gamma   90.00
#
_symmetry.space_group_name_H-M   'P 1'
#
loop_
_entity.id
_entity.type
_entity.pdbx_description
1 polymer ?
#
loop_
_entity_poly.entity_id
_entity_poly.type
_entity_poly.pdbx_seq_one_letter_code
_entity_poly.pdbx_strand_id
1 'polypeptide(L)'
;MTAIKNLSVLDLERNPDAFTQSLYDGLTDCGFVVLRDHGIDEADLKKAYELIESLFAQPLETKLRYDSGQGGARGYTAFGRENAKGNAYADLKEFWHVGQELPADSPYKAVYEDNVWPQELPEFKPHMLSIYRQLEELARRMLAVLAKPLGLAPDFFDKMTEQGNSVYRLLHYPAVKGLDTQNSMRAAPHADINLNTLLPVSYTHLTLPTTPYV
;
A
#
# COMPACT_ATOMS: atom_id res chain seq x y z
N MET A 1 25.84 4.65 -5.88
CA MET A 1 24.42 4.54 -5.52
C MET A 1 24.20 5.40 -4.30
N THR A 2 23.27 6.32 -4.33
CA THR A 2 22.89 7.12 -3.15
C THR A 2 22.25 6.18 -2.14
N ALA A 3 22.68 6.22 -0.88
CA ALA A 3 22.11 5.38 0.16
C ALA A 3 20.67 5.84 0.48
N ILE A 4 19.76 4.88 0.68
CA ILE A 4 18.38 5.18 1.09
C ILE A 4 18.43 5.86 2.45
N LYS A 5 17.80 7.03 2.57
CA LYS A 5 17.71 7.76 3.84
C LYS A 5 16.77 7.05 4.79
N ASN A 6 17.18 7.00 6.06
CA ASN A 6 16.39 6.44 7.16
C ASN A 6 16.04 7.58 8.12
N LEU A 7 14.75 7.92 8.22
CA LEU A 7 14.25 9.09 8.92
C LEU A 7 13.37 8.68 10.11
N SER A 8 13.61 9.27 11.28
CA SER A 8 12.68 9.13 12.40
C SER A 8 11.56 10.17 12.28
N VAL A 9 10.31 9.74 12.31
CA VAL A 9 9.16 10.65 12.24
C VAL A 9 9.09 11.58 13.46
N LEU A 10 9.70 11.18 14.59
CA LEU A 10 9.84 12.06 15.76
C LEU A 10 10.71 13.30 15.49
N ASP A 11 11.59 13.24 14.50
CA ASP A 11 12.42 14.39 14.13
C ASP A 11 11.60 15.48 13.41
N LEU A 12 10.43 15.16 12.90
CA LEU A 12 9.50 16.16 12.37
C LEU A 12 9.07 17.18 13.44
N GLU A 13 8.97 16.76 14.70
CA GLU A 13 8.64 17.67 15.82
C GLU A 13 9.88 18.37 16.36
N ARG A 14 11.04 17.72 16.36
CA ARG A 14 12.30 18.19 16.95
C ARG A 14 13.05 19.16 16.04
N ASN A 15 13.07 18.86 14.75
CA ASN A 15 13.78 19.64 13.73
C ASN A 15 13.05 19.54 12.37
N PRO A 16 11.91 20.23 12.23
CA PRO A 16 11.01 20.09 11.07
C PRO A 16 11.72 20.44 9.74
N ASP A 17 12.58 21.45 9.74
CA ASP A 17 13.26 21.87 8.51
C ASP A 17 14.26 20.82 8.02
N ALA A 18 15.06 20.26 8.92
CA ALA A 18 16.03 19.22 8.56
C ALA A 18 15.31 17.91 8.14
N PHE A 19 14.21 17.56 8.81
CA PHE A 19 13.39 16.41 8.41
C PHE A 19 12.82 16.62 7.01
N THR A 20 12.20 17.78 6.77
CA THR A 20 11.61 18.15 5.48
C THR A 20 12.62 18.07 4.35
N GLN A 21 13.82 18.67 4.55
CA GLN A 21 14.85 18.62 3.53
C GLN A 21 15.34 17.18 3.29
N SER A 22 15.52 16.41 4.35
CA SER A 22 15.97 15.01 4.24
C SER A 22 14.96 14.12 3.55
N LEU A 23 13.65 14.32 3.81
CA LEU A 23 12.58 13.61 3.12
C LEU A 23 12.57 13.94 1.64
N TYR A 24 12.59 15.22 1.30
CA TYR A 24 12.59 15.71 -0.08
C TYR A 24 13.80 15.19 -0.87
N ASP A 25 15.01 15.34 -0.32
CA ASP A 25 16.22 14.84 -0.97
C ASP A 25 16.18 13.33 -1.18
N GLY A 26 15.75 12.56 -0.15
CA GLY A 26 15.68 11.10 -0.27
C GLY A 26 14.75 10.64 -1.38
N LEU A 27 13.59 11.27 -1.50
CA LEU A 27 12.64 10.98 -2.56
C LEU A 27 13.15 11.45 -3.94
N THR A 28 13.85 12.58 -4.00
CA THR A 28 14.40 13.11 -5.26
C THR A 28 15.60 12.27 -5.73
N ASP A 29 16.48 11.84 -4.81
CA ASP A 29 17.72 11.17 -5.13
C ASP A 29 17.54 9.70 -5.53
N CYS A 30 16.61 8.97 -4.87
CA CYS A 30 16.41 7.54 -5.11
C CYS A 30 14.94 7.08 -5.14
N GLY A 31 14.01 7.99 -4.93
CA GLY A 31 12.57 7.69 -4.95
C GLY A 31 12.05 7.00 -3.68
N PHE A 32 12.91 6.71 -2.70
CA PHE A 32 12.56 5.97 -1.48
C PHE A 32 13.20 6.58 -0.23
N VAL A 33 12.45 6.51 0.87
CA VAL A 33 12.96 6.75 2.22
C VAL A 33 12.43 5.67 3.15
N VAL A 34 13.16 5.35 4.21
CA VAL A 34 12.67 4.50 5.30
C VAL A 34 12.20 5.39 6.43
N LEU A 35 10.97 5.24 6.86
CA LEU A 35 10.42 5.92 8.02
C LEU A 35 10.42 4.99 9.23
N ARG A 36 10.97 5.45 10.36
CA ARG A 36 10.90 4.79 11.67
C ARG A 36 10.17 5.70 12.65
N ASP A 37 9.81 5.14 13.79
CA ASP A 37 9.09 5.85 14.85
C ASP A 37 7.83 6.53 14.31
N HIS A 38 7.16 5.87 13.38
CA HIS A 38 6.05 6.39 12.60
C HIS A 38 4.71 6.39 13.36
N GLY A 39 4.67 5.80 14.55
CA GLY A 39 3.48 5.79 15.41
C GLY A 39 2.41 4.77 15.03
N ILE A 40 2.60 3.97 13.98
CA ILE A 40 1.70 2.85 13.69
C ILE A 40 1.93 1.77 14.76
N ASP A 41 0.85 1.26 15.34
CA ASP A 41 0.92 0.26 16.40
C ASP A 41 1.47 -1.07 15.86
N GLU A 42 2.58 -1.53 16.45
CA GLU A 42 3.25 -2.76 16.01
C GLU A 42 2.43 -4.02 16.28
N ALA A 43 1.63 -4.03 17.36
CA ALA A 43 0.77 -5.16 17.67
C ALA A 43 -0.40 -5.24 16.69
N ASP A 44 -1.00 -4.10 16.35
CA ASP A 44 -2.02 -4.00 15.30
C ASP A 44 -1.46 -4.45 13.95
N LEU A 45 -0.26 -4.01 13.60
CA LEU A 45 0.37 -4.40 12.34
C LEU A 45 0.66 -5.90 12.30
N LYS A 46 1.19 -6.47 13.38
CA LYS A 46 1.41 -7.91 13.49
C LYS A 46 0.10 -8.70 13.35
N LYS A 47 -0.95 -8.28 14.06
CA LYS A 47 -2.27 -8.91 13.95
C LYS A 47 -2.85 -8.80 12.54
N ALA A 48 -2.63 -7.66 11.86
CA ALA A 48 -3.04 -7.51 10.48
C ALA A 48 -2.35 -8.53 9.56
N TYR A 49 -1.03 -8.74 9.70
CA TYR A 49 -0.31 -9.76 8.95
C TYR A 49 -0.84 -11.18 9.21
N GLU A 50 -1.10 -11.55 10.46
CA GLU A 50 -1.68 -12.85 10.82
C GLU A 50 -3.05 -13.08 10.14
N LEU A 51 -3.88 -12.04 10.08
CA LEU A 51 -5.18 -12.07 9.41
C LEU A 51 -5.04 -12.16 7.88
N ILE A 52 -4.06 -11.46 7.31
CA ILE A 52 -3.75 -11.49 5.88
C ILE A 52 -3.26 -12.89 5.47
N GLU A 53 -2.36 -13.49 6.25
CA GLU A 53 -1.92 -14.87 6.04
C GLU A 53 -3.10 -15.85 6.11
N SER A 54 -3.97 -15.70 7.11
CA SER A 54 -5.18 -16.51 7.27
C SER A 54 -6.15 -16.35 6.10
N LEU A 55 -6.27 -15.14 5.53
CA LEU A 55 -7.08 -14.87 4.35
C LEU A 55 -6.54 -15.61 3.13
N PHE A 56 -5.26 -15.45 2.82
CA PHE A 56 -4.67 -16.06 1.63
C PHE A 56 -4.52 -17.58 1.74
N ALA A 57 -4.48 -18.13 2.95
CA ALA A 57 -4.51 -19.57 3.21
C ALA A 57 -5.89 -20.21 2.97
N GLN A 58 -6.97 -19.41 2.80
CA GLN A 58 -8.30 -19.95 2.49
C GLN A 58 -8.32 -20.69 1.14
N PRO A 59 -9.17 -21.69 0.96
CA PRO A 59 -9.38 -22.33 -0.33
C PRO A 59 -9.70 -21.29 -1.42
N LEU A 60 -9.22 -21.56 -2.63
CA LEU A 60 -9.44 -20.64 -3.77
C LEU A 60 -10.92 -20.37 -4.00
N GLU A 61 -11.76 -21.39 -3.90
CA GLU A 61 -13.22 -21.27 -4.05
C GLU A 61 -13.82 -20.29 -3.03
N THR A 62 -13.33 -20.29 -1.79
CA THR A 62 -13.74 -19.34 -0.76
C THR A 62 -13.32 -17.92 -1.13
N LYS A 63 -12.07 -17.72 -1.53
CA LYS A 63 -11.55 -16.41 -1.93
C LYS A 63 -12.29 -15.85 -3.16
N LEU A 64 -12.59 -16.68 -4.15
CA LEU A 64 -13.28 -16.27 -5.38
C LEU A 64 -14.71 -15.74 -5.14
N ARG A 65 -15.36 -16.07 -4.03
CA ARG A 65 -16.66 -15.48 -3.65
C ARG A 65 -16.57 -13.96 -3.41
N TYR A 66 -15.39 -13.46 -3.17
CA TYR A 66 -15.08 -12.06 -2.88
C TYR A 66 -14.43 -11.32 -4.06
N ASP A 67 -14.37 -11.96 -5.23
CA ASP A 67 -13.98 -11.31 -6.48
C ASP A 67 -15.17 -10.49 -6.99
N SER A 68 -15.06 -9.16 -6.94
CA SER A 68 -16.14 -8.27 -7.40
C SER A 68 -16.39 -8.32 -8.91
N GLY A 69 -15.47 -8.91 -9.68
CA GLY A 69 -15.53 -8.95 -11.14
C GLY A 69 -15.30 -7.60 -11.82
N GLN A 70 -15.05 -6.54 -11.05
CA GLN A 70 -14.94 -5.16 -11.54
C GLN A 70 -13.48 -4.67 -11.65
N GLY A 71 -12.57 -5.53 -12.08
CA GLY A 71 -11.17 -5.14 -12.30
C GLY A 71 -10.32 -5.04 -11.04
N GLY A 72 -10.79 -5.58 -9.91
CA GLY A 72 -10.02 -5.69 -8.67
C GLY A 72 -9.95 -4.40 -7.85
N ALA A 73 -10.90 -3.48 -8.03
CA ALA A 73 -10.91 -2.22 -7.27
C ALA A 73 -11.14 -2.43 -5.76
N ARG A 74 -11.86 -3.49 -5.39
CA ARG A 74 -12.13 -3.91 -4.01
C ARG A 74 -12.19 -5.43 -3.92
N GLY A 75 -11.94 -5.97 -2.72
CA GLY A 75 -11.99 -7.41 -2.47
C GLY A 75 -10.84 -8.17 -3.12
N TYR A 76 -11.08 -9.42 -3.44
CA TYR A 76 -10.08 -10.38 -3.91
C TYR A 76 -9.83 -10.30 -5.42
N THR A 77 -8.57 -10.36 -5.79
CA THR A 77 -8.14 -10.61 -7.17
C THR A 77 -7.25 -11.85 -7.22
N ALA A 78 -7.64 -12.80 -8.05
CA ALA A 78 -7.01 -14.10 -8.12
C ALA A 78 -5.60 -14.03 -8.75
N PHE A 79 -4.78 -15.04 -8.39
CA PHE A 79 -3.44 -15.23 -8.91
C PHE A 79 -3.40 -15.18 -10.44
N GLY A 80 -2.42 -14.43 -10.97
CA GLY A 80 -2.18 -14.36 -12.40
C GLY A 80 -3.26 -13.60 -13.20
N ARG A 81 -4.06 -12.75 -12.59
CA ARG A 81 -5.07 -11.93 -13.28
C ARG A 81 -4.63 -10.51 -13.59
N GLU A 82 -3.75 -9.93 -12.78
CA GLU A 82 -3.27 -8.57 -13.01
C GLU A 82 -2.02 -8.57 -13.89
N ASN A 83 -2.03 -7.74 -14.91
CA ASN A 83 -0.86 -7.48 -15.76
C ASN A 83 -0.37 -6.06 -15.49
N ALA A 84 0.94 -5.87 -15.28
CA ALA A 84 1.51 -4.54 -15.32
C ALA A 84 1.26 -3.89 -16.68
N LYS A 85 0.96 -2.59 -16.69
CA LYS A 85 0.64 -1.84 -17.91
C LYS A 85 1.74 -2.01 -18.97
N GLY A 86 1.37 -2.50 -20.13
CA GLY A 86 2.32 -2.76 -21.23
C GLY A 86 2.99 -4.13 -21.19
N ASN A 87 2.69 -4.98 -20.18
CA ASN A 87 3.18 -6.35 -20.12
C ASN A 87 2.12 -7.33 -20.65
N ALA A 88 2.57 -8.30 -21.47
CA ALA A 88 1.71 -9.35 -22.02
C ALA A 88 1.42 -10.48 -21.02
N TYR A 89 2.21 -10.58 -19.96
CA TYR A 89 2.15 -11.66 -18.97
C TYR A 89 1.70 -11.13 -17.62
N ALA A 90 0.88 -11.94 -16.94
CA ALA A 90 0.37 -11.59 -15.63
C ALA A 90 1.46 -11.67 -14.55
N ASP A 91 1.37 -10.81 -13.55
CA ASP A 91 2.19 -10.89 -12.35
C ASP A 91 1.80 -12.11 -11.51
N LEU A 92 2.82 -12.75 -10.92
CA LEU A 92 2.66 -13.97 -10.12
C LEU A 92 2.27 -13.61 -8.68
N LYS A 93 1.14 -12.97 -8.53
CA LYS A 93 0.57 -12.53 -7.26
C LYS A 93 -0.94 -12.66 -7.23
N GLU A 94 -1.48 -12.77 -6.04
CA GLU A 94 -2.89 -12.52 -5.74
C GLU A 94 -2.97 -11.38 -4.72
N PHE A 95 -4.09 -10.70 -4.63
CA PHE A 95 -4.19 -9.59 -3.71
C PHE A 95 -5.62 -9.34 -3.24
N TRP A 96 -5.72 -8.52 -2.19
CA TRP A 96 -6.99 -7.99 -1.69
C TRP A 96 -6.88 -6.49 -1.54
N HIS A 97 -7.90 -5.76 -2.00
CA HIS A 97 -7.98 -4.32 -1.86
C HIS A 97 -9.02 -3.90 -0.82
N VAL A 98 -8.59 -2.96 0.03
CA VAL A 98 -9.43 -2.21 0.95
C VAL A 98 -9.32 -0.74 0.58
N GLY A 99 -10.45 -0.08 0.36
CA GLY A 99 -10.51 1.35 0.08
C GLY A 99 -11.13 2.14 1.21
N GLN A 100 -11.20 3.43 1.03
CA GLN A 100 -11.85 4.34 1.97
C GLN A 100 -13.34 4.00 2.11
N GLU A 101 -13.84 3.97 3.35
CA GLU A 101 -15.27 3.92 3.64
C GLU A 101 -15.82 5.34 3.62
N LEU A 102 -16.58 5.68 2.59
CA LEU A 102 -17.15 7.01 2.42
C LEU A 102 -18.45 7.18 3.20
N PRO A 103 -18.73 8.40 3.70
CA PRO A 103 -20.05 8.76 4.21
C PRO A 103 -21.15 8.52 3.16
N ALA A 104 -22.36 8.26 3.63
CA ALA A 104 -23.49 7.93 2.74
C ALA A 104 -23.88 9.10 1.80
N ASP A 105 -23.59 10.32 2.21
CA ASP A 105 -23.86 11.56 1.47
C ASP A 105 -22.68 12.03 0.62
N SER A 106 -21.58 11.29 0.57
CA SER A 106 -20.43 11.63 -0.26
C SER A 106 -20.80 11.62 -1.75
N PRO A 107 -20.39 12.66 -2.52
CA PRO A 107 -20.60 12.70 -3.97
C PRO A 107 -19.86 11.55 -4.70
N TYR A 108 -18.85 10.98 -4.08
CA TYR A 108 -18.06 9.86 -4.64
C TYR A 108 -18.65 8.47 -4.35
N LYS A 109 -19.71 8.40 -3.53
CA LYS A 109 -20.34 7.11 -3.16
C LYS A 109 -20.89 6.35 -4.37
N ALA A 110 -21.29 7.04 -5.42
CA ALA A 110 -21.77 6.44 -6.65
C ALA A 110 -20.63 5.94 -7.58
N VAL A 111 -19.39 6.34 -7.31
CA VAL A 111 -18.22 6.06 -8.18
C VAL A 111 -17.30 5.04 -7.53
N TYR A 112 -17.12 5.08 -6.20
CA TYR A 112 -16.24 4.15 -5.49
C TYR A 112 -17.05 2.94 -5.05
N GLU A 113 -16.52 1.76 -5.34
CA GLU A 113 -17.10 0.51 -4.85
C GLU A 113 -17.01 0.40 -3.33
N ASP A 114 -18.00 -0.27 -2.75
CA ASP A 114 -17.96 -0.62 -1.34
C ASP A 114 -16.91 -1.69 -1.06
N ASN A 115 -16.30 -1.64 0.12
CA ASN A 115 -15.39 -2.67 0.57
C ASN A 115 -16.12 -4.02 0.68
N VAL A 116 -15.41 -5.07 0.30
CA VAL A 116 -15.85 -6.45 0.48
C VAL A 116 -15.12 -7.04 1.69
N TRP A 117 -15.80 -7.86 2.49
CA TRP A 117 -15.25 -8.39 3.73
C TRP A 117 -15.44 -9.89 3.85
N PRO A 118 -14.38 -10.68 4.18
CA PRO A 118 -14.47 -12.13 4.29
C PRO A 118 -15.27 -12.50 5.55
N GLN A 119 -16.35 -13.23 5.36
CA GLN A 119 -17.24 -13.67 6.45
C GLN A 119 -16.57 -14.69 7.39
N GLU A 120 -15.60 -15.43 6.85
CA GLU A 120 -14.83 -16.43 7.59
C GLU A 120 -13.84 -15.80 8.61
N LEU A 121 -13.55 -14.51 8.47
CA LEU A 121 -12.60 -13.79 9.31
C LEU A 121 -13.25 -12.51 9.87
N PRO A 122 -14.10 -12.60 10.89
CA PRO A 122 -14.85 -11.44 11.40
C PRO A 122 -13.97 -10.32 11.96
N GLU A 123 -12.77 -10.64 12.45
CA GLU A 123 -11.79 -9.65 12.91
C GLU A 123 -11.08 -8.91 11.77
N PHE A 124 -11.17 -9.39 10.53
CA PHE A 124 -10.45 -8.83 9.39
C PHE A 124 -10.85 -7.36 9.12
N LYS A 125 -12.16 -7.09 9.03
CA LYS A 125 -12.67 -5.74 8.77
C LYS A 125 -12.14 -4.71 9.78
N PRO A 126 -12.34 -4.85 11.11
CA PRO A 126 -11.91 -3.83 12.06
C PRO A 126 -10.40 -3.60 12.04
N HIS A 127 -9.58 -4.66 11.91
CA HIS A 127 -8.12 -4.53 11.88
C HIS A 127 -7.63 -3.89 10.58
N MET A 128 -8.13 -4.30 9.41
CA MET A 128 -7.73 -3.69 8.14
C MET A 128 -8.10 -2.22 8.07
N LEU A 129 -9.26 -1.83 8.59
CA LEU A 129 -9.66 -0.42 8.67
C LEU A 129 -8.84 0.37 9.70
N SER A 130 -8.37 -0.26 10.78
CA SER A 130 -7.46 0.37 11.74
C SER A 130 -6.12 0.72 11.08
N ILE A 131 -5.49 -0.26 10.44
CA ILE A 131 -4.21 -0.06 9.73
C ILE A 131 -4.37 0.92 8.57
N TYR A 132 -5.46 0.80 7.78
CA TYR A 132 -5.75 1.74 6.70
C TYR A 132 -5.70 3.19 7.19
N ARG A 133 -6.42 3.49 8.27
CA ARG A 133 -6.48 4.86 8.84
C ARG A 133 -5.13 5.35 9.36
N GLN A 134 -4.37 4.48 10.02
CA GLN A 134 -3.05 4.84 10.53
C GLN A 134 -2.07 5.13 9.37
N LEU A 135 -2.10 4.33 8.31
CA LEU A 135 -1.29 4.54 7.12
C LEU A 135 -1.71 5.79 6.36
N GLU A 136 -3.01 6.03 6.20
CA GLU A 136 -3.53 7.22 5.53
C GLU A 136 -3.13 8.50 6.27
N GLU A 137 -3.22 8.51 7.59
CA GLU A 137 -2.79 9.66 8.41
C GLU A 137 -1.28 9.92 8.26
N LEU A 138 -0.46 8.87 8.31
CA LEU A 138 0.97 9.01 8.08
C LEU A 138 1.27 9.52 6.66
N ALA A 139 0.58 9.01 5.64
CA ALA A 139 0.73 9.44 4.26
C ALA A 139 0.39 10.94 4.10
N ARG A 140 -0.70 11.40 4.69
CA ARG A 140 -1.11 12.81 4.66
C ARG A 140 -0.10 13.71 5.36
N ARG A 141 0.43 13.30 6.52
CA ARG A 141 1.50 14.03 7.20
C ARG A 141 2.75 14.18 6.33
N MET A 142 3.17 13.12 5.63
CA MET A 142 4.33 13.18 4.74
C MET A 142 4.08 14.09 3.53
N LEU A 143 2.88 14.07 2.95
CA LEU A 143 2.49 14.98 1.88
C LEU A 143 2.47 16.44 2.33
N ALA A 144 1.94 16.73 3.51
CA ALA A 144 1.95 18.09 4.08
C ALA A 144 3.37 18.62 4.27
N VAL A 145 4.31 17.76 4.72
CA VAL A 145 5.74 18.10 4.86
C VAL A 145 6.35 18.44 3.49
N LEU A 146 5.99 17.68 2.46
CA LEU A 146 6.53 17.87 1.10
C LEU A 146 5.98 19.12 0.40
N ALA A 147 4.87 19.69 0.85
CA ALA A 147 4.31 20.91 0.25
C ALA A 147 5.33 22.06 0.28
N LYS A 148 6.07 22.24 1.40
CA LYS A 148 7.04 23.34 1.58
C LYS A 148 8.17 23.30 0.52
N PRO A 149 8.94 22.23 0.36
CA PRO A 149 10.04 22.19 -0.62
C PRO A 149 9.55 22.21 -2.07
N LEU A 150 8.28 21.86 -2.31
CA LEU A 150 7.64 21.95 -3.62
C LEU A 150 7.10 23.36 -3.93
N GLY A 151 7.20 24.31 -2.98
CA GLY A 151 6.67 25.67 -3.14
C GLY A 151 5.14 25.74 -3.13
N LEU A 152 4.47 24.76 -2.53
CA LEU A 152 3.02 24.64 -2.45
C LEU A 152 2.48 25.18 -1.12
N ALA A 153 1.19 25.51 -1.09
CA ALA A 153 0.52 25.86 0.14
C ALA A 153 0.50 24.65 1.12
N PRO A 154 0.57 24.88 2.44
CA PRO A 154 0.63 23.78 3.42
C PRO A 154 -0.54 22.78 3.33
N ASP A 155 -1.73 23.24 2.93
CA ASP A 155 -2.96 22.48 2.79
C ASP A 155 -3.21 21.96 1.35
N PHE A 156 -2.23 22.11 0.47
CA PHE A 156 -2.41 21.78 -0.94
C PHE A 156 -2.86 20.34 -1.16
N PHE A 157 -2.21 19.40 -0.49
CA PHE A 157 -2.54 17.99 -0.63
C PHE A 157 -3.78 17.56 0.13
N ASP A 158 -4.19 18.30 1.18
CA ASP A 158 -5.38 17.99 1.97
C ASP A 158 -6.63 17.93 1.09
N LYS A 159 -6.80 18.94 0.23
CA LYS A 159 -7.94 19.02 -0.70
C LYS A 159 -7.93 17.92 -1.76
N MET A 160 -6.75 17.41 -2.10
CA MET A 160 -6.61 16.33 -3.09
C MET A 160 -6.84 14.95 -2.48
N THR A 161 -6.57 14.79 -1.19
CA THR A 161 -6.67 13.52 -0.48
C THR A 161 -7.97 13.37 0.32
N GLU A 162 -8.68 14.46 0.56
CA GLU A 162 -10.01 14.41 1.17
C GLU A 162 -10.96 13.57 0.30
N GLN A 163 -11.54 12.51 0.89
CA GLN A 163 -12.37 11.54 0.18
C GLN A 163 -11.68 10.94 -1.08
N GLY A 164 -10.35 10.88 -1.06
CA GLY A 164 -9.56 10.32 -2.14
C GLY A 164 -9.74 8.80 -2.31
N ASN A 165 -9.40 8.26 -3.47
CA ASN A 165 -9.48 6.83 -3.72
C ASN A 165 -8.17 6.11 -3.27
N SER A 166 -7.74 6.35 -2.05
CA SER A 166 -6.62 5.63 -1.47
C SER A 166 -6.96 4.15 -1.33
N VAL A 167 -5.99 3.29 -1.61
CA VAL A 167 -6.17 1.84 -1.56
C VAL A 167 -5.10 1.21 -0.66
N TYR A 168 -5.53 0.43 0.32
CA TYR A 168 -4.68 -0.47 1.08
C TYR A 168 -4.64 -1.83 0.37
N ARG A 169 -3.50 -2.14 -0.22
CA ARG A 169 -3.29 -3.33 -1.04
C ARG A 169 -2.57 -4.40 -0.23
N LEU A 170 -3.23 -5.52 -0.01
CA LEU A 170 -2.67 -6.70 0.63
C LEU A 170 -2.18 -7.63 -0.46
N LEU A 171 -0.86 -7.83 -0.55
CA LEU A 171 -0.24 -8.61 -1.61
C LEU A 171 0.23 -9.96 -1.07
N HIS A 172 -0.07 -11.02 -1.80
CA HIS A 172 0.47 -12.35 -1.55
C HIS A 172 1.17 -12.89 -2.79
N TYR A 173 2.41 -13.30 -2.59
CA TYR A 173 3.27 -13.91 -3.62
C TYR A 173 3.49 -15.38 -3.28
N PRO A 174 2.65 -16.30 -3.75
CA PRO A 174 2.79 -17.71 -3.45
C PRO A 174 4.09 -18.29 -4.02
N ALA A 175 4.46 -19.48 -3.52
CA ALA A 175 5.61 -20.19 -4.05
C ALA A 175 5.35 -20.59 -5.52
N VAL A 176 6.31 -20.29 -6.38
CA VAL A 176 6.21 -20.54 -7.84
C VAL A 176 6.81 -21.90 -8.25
N LYS A 177 7.22 -22.73 -7.28
CA LYS A 177 7.80 -24.06 -7.57
C LYS A 177 6.79 -24.92 -8.34
N GLY A 178 7.17 -25.35 -9.54
CA GLY A 178 6.32 -26.20 -10.40
C GLY A 178 5.37 -25.44 -11.32
N LEU A 179 5.40 -24.10 -11.31
CA LEU A 179 4.67 -23.27 -12.26
C LEU A 179 5.55 -22.96 -13.49
N ASP A 180 4.92 -22.84 -14.66
CA ASP A 180 5.59 -22.27 -15.83
C ASP A 180 5.69 -20.75 -15.63
N THR A 181 6.90 -20.28 -15.38
CA THR A 181 7.18 -18.85 -15.10
C THR A 181 8.03 -18.22 -16.20
N GLN A 182 8.18 -18.86 -17.36
CA GLN A 182 9.17 -18.45 -18.37
C GLN A 182 9.04 -16.99 -18.82
N ASN A 183 7.85 -16.40 -18.72
CA ASN A 183 7.61 -15.04 -19.16
C ASN A 183 6.90 -14.17 -18.09
N SER A 184 6.71 -14.70 -16.90
CA SER A 184 6.00 -14.03 -15.82
C SER A 184 6.94 -13.68 -14.67
N MET A 185 6.70 -12.56 -14.03
CA MET A 185 7.42 -12.08 -12.84
C MET A 185 6.50 -12.02 -11.63
N ARG A 186 7.07 -11.96 -10.43
CA ARG A 186 6.27 -11.68 -9.22
C ARG A 186 5.67 -10.28 -9.25
N ALA A 187 6.47 -9.31 -9.69
CA ALA A 187 6.04 -7.94 -9.95
C ALA A 187 6.90 -7.38 -11.09
N ALA A 188 6.28 -7.08 -12.22
CA ALA A 188 6.98 -6.45 -13.33
C ALA A 188 7.29 -4.98 -13.02
N PRO A 189 8.38 -4.40 -13.56
CA PRO A 189 8.68 -2.99 -13.41
C PRO A 189 7.49 -2.12 -13.85
N HIS A 190 7.09 -1.19 -13.01
CA HIS A 190 5.98 -0.27 -13.26
C HIS A 190 6.21 1.05 -12.53
N ALA A 191 5.52 2.09 -12.95
CA ALA A 191 5.43 3.35 -12.23
C ALA A 191 4.14 3.37 -11.40
N ASP A 192 4.23 3.84 -10.17
CA ASP A 192 3.07 4.15 -9.36
C ASP A 192 2.39 5.42 -9.90
N ILE A 193 1.05 5.44 -9.89
CA ILE A 193 0.22 6.54 -10.40
C ILE A 193 -0.44 7.35 -9.29
N ASN A 194 -0.03 7.15 -8.07
CA ASN A 194 -0.52 7.81 -6.86
C ASN A 194 0.43 8.94 -6.40
N LEU A 195 0.01 9.70 -5.40
CA LEU A 195 0.83 10.78 -4.83
C LEU A 195 2.00 10.23 -4.02
N ASN A 196 1.77 9.20 -3.23
CA ASN A 196 2.79 8.47 -2.49
C ASN A 196 2.32 7.04 -2.19
N THR A 197 3.27 6.14 -1.96
CA THR A 197 3.02 4.77 -1.52
C THR A 197 3.72 4.56 -0.17
N LEU A 198 2.97 4.12 0.84
CA LEU A 198 3.53 3.62 2.08
C LEU A 198 3.56 2.09 2.03
N LEU A 199 4.74 1.52 2.23
CA LEU A 199 4.94 0.09 2.24
C LEU A 199 5.30 -0.38 3.65
N PRO A 200 4.35 -0.87 4.44
CA PRO A 200 4.65 -1.52 5.70
C PRO A 200 5.45 -2.79 5.43
N VAL A 201 6.56 -2.94 6.14
CA VAL A 201 7.47 -4.05 5.92
C VAL A 201 7.43 -4.95 7.12
N SER A 202 7.14 -6.25 6.93
CA SER A 202 7.42 -7.22 7.97
C SER A 202 8.93 -7.43 8.10
N TYR A 203 9.45 -7.46 9.31
CA TYR A 203 10.88 -7.47 9.64
C TYR A 203 11.71 -8.58 9.01
N THR A 204 11.11 -9.50 8.30
CA THR A 204 11.81 -10.69 7.85
C THR A 204 12.30 -10.66 6.40
N HIS A 205 11.78 -9.82 5.48
CA HIS A 205 12.04 -10.04 4.05
C HIS A 205 11.98 -8.83 3.11
N LEU A 206 12.13 -7.60 3.58
CA LEU A 206 12.48 -6.53 2.66
C LEU A 206 13.96 -6.18 2.78
N THR A 207 14.76 -6.99 2.16
CA THR A 207 15.87 -6.41 1.41
C THR A 207 15.21 -5.68 0.24
N LEU A 208 15.12 -4.36 0.31
CA LEU A 208 14.99 -3.57 -0.92
C LEU A 208 16.03 -4.15 -1.86
N PRO A 209 15.66 -4.59 -3.06
CA PRO A 209 16.61 -5.23 -3.94
C PRO A 209 17.70 -4.22 -4.21
N THR A 210 18.83 -4.40 -3.57
CA THR A 210 20.08 -3.79 -3.97
C THR A 210 20.58 -4.44 -5.26
N THR A 211 19.83 -5.42 -5.74
CA THR A 211 20.05 -6.06 -7.04
C THR A 211 19.05 -5.46 -8.03
N PRO A 212 19.52 -4.87 -9.11
CA PRO A 212 18.67 -4.24 -10.12
C PRO A 212 17.80 -5.23 -10.91
N TYR A 213 17.80 -6.50 -10.56
CA TYR A 213 17.05 -7.53 -11.29
C TYR A 213 16.65 -8.66 -10.33
N VAL A 214 15.43 -8.66 -9.90
CA VAL A 214 14.75 -9.87 -9.47
C VAL A 214 13.50 -10.07 -10.30
#